data_9170257274283fc64a37933e54ef7591
#
_entry.id   9170257274283fc64a37933e54ef7591
#
_cell.length_a   1.000
_cell.length_b   1.000
_cell.length_c   1.000
_cell.angle_alpha   90.00
_cell.angle_beta   90.00
_cell.angle_gamma   90.00
#
_symmetry.space_group_name_H-M   'P 1'
#
loop_
_entity.id
_entity.type
_entity.pdbx_description
1 polymer ?
#
loop_
_entity_poly.entity_id
_entity_poly.type
_entity_poly.pdbx_seq_one_letter_code
_entity_poly.pdbx_strand_id
1 'polypeptide(L)'
;LQRCMKSVEAISAELQPPVEQHFFDRHPITELQQLSSLEADRLGRLSFPVILRQGKSHYERISWEEIYQIAETAFRHPPERVASYSSGRSSNEAAFLLQLMIRALGSNHLADCSDLCHVPSTVGLKEMFGSGTSM
;
A
#
# COMPACT_ATOMS: atom_id res chain seq x y z
N LEU A 1 24.19 18.83 -11.21
CA LEU A 1 23.46 17.71 -10.59
C LEU A 1 22.15 17.52 -11.36
N GLN A 2 22.11 16.51 -12.25
CA GLN A 2 20.86 16.12 -12.89
C GLN A 2 19.95 15.44 -11.84
N ARG A 3 18.79 16.02 -11.60
CA ARG A 3 17.77 15.38 -10.72
C ARG A 3 17.08 14.27 -11.50
N CYS A 4 16.79 13.17 -10.83
CA CYS A 4 15.97 12.11 -11.40
C CYS A 4 14.55 12.64 -11.66
N MET A 5 14.09 12.66 -12.91
CA MET A 5 12.76 13.13 -13.27
C MET A 5 11.64 12.35 -12.54
N LYS A 6 11.83 11.04 -12.37
CA LYS A 6 10.88 10.19 -11.63
C LYS A 6 10.75 10.57 -10.15
N SER A 7 11.85 11.02 -9.53
CA SER A 7 11.78 11.52 -8.15
C SER A 7 11.02 12.85 -8.08
N VAL A 8 11.20 13.72 -9.08
CA VAL A 8 10.47 15.00 -9.15
C VAL A 8 8.98 14.76 -9.38
N GLU A 9 8.62 13.84 -10.29
CA GLU A 9 7.23 13.44 -10.53
C GLU A 9 6.58 12.86 -9.27
N ALA A 10 7.28 11.99 -8.55
CA ALA A 10 6.78 11.39 -7.31
C ALA A 10 6.52 12.45 -6.22
N ILE A 11 7.46 13.37 -6.02
CA ILE A 11 7.30 14.48 -5.06
C ILE A 11 6.13 15.38 -5.48
N SER A 12 6.01 15.70 -6.78
CA SER A 12 4.91 16.50 -7.31
C SER A 12 3.55 15.82 -7.06
N ALA A 13 3.46 14.51 -7.26
CA ALA A 13 2.25 13.74 -6.96
C ALA A 13 1.90 13.75 -5.46
N GLU A 14 2.90 13.69 -4.59
CA GLU A 14 2.70 13.76 -3.13
C GLU A 14 2.23 15.13 -2.65
N LEU A 15 2.55 16.19 -3.37
CA LEU A 15 2.15 17.57 -3.06
C LEU A 15 0.79 17.96 -3.64
N GLN A 16 0.12 17.07 -4.36
CA GLN A 16 -1.22 17.35 -4.88
C GLN A 16 -2.23 17.58 -3.74
N PRO A 17 -3.23 18.45 -3.98
CA PRO A 17 -4.29 18.65 -3.01
C PRO A 17 -5.05 17.35 -2.74
N PRO A 18 -5.66 17.21 -1.56
CA PRO A 18 -6.46 16.03 -1.25
C PRO A 18 -7.70 15.95 -2.14
N VAL A 19 -8.18 14.73 -2.35
CA VAL A 19 -9.48 14.48 -2.98
C VAL A 19 -10.56 15.24 -2.21
N GLU A 20 -11.47 15.88 -2.93
CA GLU A 20 -12.58 16.63 -2.34
C GLU A 20 -13.42 15.74 -1.40
N GLN A 21 -13.84 16.31 -0.27
CA GLN A 21 -14.52 15.54 0.79
C GLN A 21 -15.77 14.81 0.31
N HIS A 22 -16.53 15.40 -0.62
CA HIS A 22 -17.77 14.85 -1.18
C HIS A 22 -17.59 14.19 -2.55
N PHE A 23 -16.35 13.94 -2.95
CA PHE A 23 -16.06 13.33 -4.26
C PHE A 23 -16.75 11.96 -4.40
N PHE A 24 -16.61 11.10 -3.40
CA PHE A 24 -17.15 9.75 -3.43
C PHE A 24 -18.68 9.69 -3.31
N ASP A 25 -19.32 10.73 -2.80
CA ASP A 25 -20.78 10.82 -2.76
C ASP A 25 -21.38 11.02 -4.17
N ARG A 26 -20.61 11.62 -5.08
CA ARG A 26 -21.03 11.98 -6.44
C ARG A 26 -20.60 10.96 -7.51
N HIS A 27 -19.56 10.17 -7.23
CA HIS A 27 -18.96 9.26 -8.21
C HIS A 27 -19.14 7.81 -7.79
N PRO A 28 -20.03 7.04 -8.47
CA PRO A 28 -20.22 5.63 -8.18
C PRO A 28 -18.99 4.81 -8.58
N ILE A 29 -18.84 3.64 -7.96
CA ILE A 29 -17.71 2.75 -8.23
C ILE A 29 -17.58 2.35 -9.71
N THR A 30 -18.70 2.23 -10.41
CA THR A 30 -18.73 1.92 -11.85
C THR A 30 -18.06 2.99 -12.70
N GLU A 31 -18.15 4.25 -12.30
CA GLU A 31 -17.45 5.37 -12.95
C GLU A 31 -15.96 5.34 -12.59
N LEU A 32 -15.64 5.14 -11.31
CA LEU A 32 -14.25 5.09 -10.83
C LEU A 32 -13.45 3.94 -11.46
N GLN A 33 -14.09 2.81 -11.73
CA GLN A 33 -13.48 1.65 -12.39
C GLN A 33 -13.13 1.89 -13.86
N GLN A 34 -13.70 2.91 -14.49
CA GLN A 34 -13.40 3.28 -15.88
C GLN A 34 -12.18 4.21 -15.98
N LEU A 35 -11.74 4.79 -14.86
CA LEU A 35 -10.57 5.65 -14.85
C LEU A 35 -9.31 4.83 -15.12
N SER A 36 -8.44 5.36 -15.95
CA SER A 36 -7.07 4.87 -16.05
C SER A 36 -6.31 5.15 -14.75
N SER A 37 -5.24 4.40 -14.48
CA SER A 37 -4.39 4.62 -13.30
C SER A 37 -3.87 6.06 -13.21
N LEU A 38 -3.59 6.70 -14.36
CA LEU A 38 -3.12 8.07 -14.41
C LEU A 38 -4.22 9.08 -14.06
N GLU A 39 -5.44 8.85 -14.51
CA GLU A 39 -6.60 9.69 -14.16
C GLU A 39 -6.92 9.56 -12.68
N ALA A 40 -6.92 8.34 -12.15
CA ALA A 40 -7.12 8.09 -10.72
C ALA A 40 -6.04 8.78 -9.86
N ASP A 41 -4.77 8.73 -10.27
CA ASP A 41 -3.67 9.42 -9.57
C ASP A 41 -3.84 10.95 -9.57
N ARG A 42 -4.39 11.51 -10.64
CA ARG A 42 -4.64 12.94 -10.77
C ARG A 42 -5.82 13.48 -9.95
N LEU A 43 -6.66 12.62 -9.42
CA LEU A 43 -7.75 13.02 -8.51
C LEU A 43 -7.25 13.64 -7.21
N GLY A 44 -6.01 13.38 -6.86
CA GLY A 44 -5.39 13.86 -5.63
C GLY A 44 -5.20 12.78 -4.57
N ARG A 45 -4.78 13.19 -3.39
CA ARG A 45 -4.46 12.27 -2.29
C ARG A 45 -5.70 11.94 -1.47
N LEU A 46 -5.86 10.67 -1.14
CA LEU A 46 -6.89 10.22 -0.21
C LEU A 46 -6.46 10.58 1.23
N SER A 47 -7.09 11.60 1.81
CA SER A 47 -6.74 12.15 3.12
C SER A 47 -7.67 11.70 4.25
N PHE A 48 -8.66 10.88 3.95
CA PHE A 48 -9.62 10.33 4.90
C PHE A 48 -9.99 8.89 4.52
N PRO A 49 -10.36 8.07 5.50
CA PRO A 49 -10.73 6.68 5.21
C PRO A 49 -12.10 6.58 4.56
N VAL A 50 -12.22 5.64 3.63
CA VAL A 50 -13.47 5.29 2.95
C VAL A 50 -13.67 3.78 2.93
N ILE A 51 -14.91 3.35 2.90
CA ILE A 51 -15.30 1.95 2.79
C ILE A 51 -16.33 1.77 1.68
N LEU A 52 -16.23 0.67 0.94
CA LEU A 52 -17.28 0.21 0.07
C LEU A 52 -18.04 -0.94 0.76
N ARG A 53 -19.25 -0.70 1.19
CA ARG A 53 -20.08 -1.74 1.81
C ARG A 53 -20.72 -2.63 0.76
N GLN A 54 -20.93 -3.89 1.10
CA GLN A 54 -21.59 -4.85 0.20
C GLN A 54 -22.95 -4.32 -0.25
N GLY A 55 -23.19 -4.36 -1.56
CA GLY A 55 -24.44 -3.88 -2.18
C GLY A 55 -24.54 -2.36 -2.35
N LYS A 56 -23.53 -1.60 -1.97
CA LYS A 56 -23.46 -0.15 -2.21
C LYS A 56 -22.72 0.16 -3.50
N SER A 57 -23.12 1.25 -4.15
CA SER A 57 -22.51 1.74 -5.39
C SER A 57 -21.50 2.86 -5.17
N HIS A 58 -21.41 3.41 -3.97
CA HIS A 58 -20.52 4.52 -3.63
C HIS A 58 -19.66 4.17 -2.43
N TYR A 59 -18.44 4.71 -2.40
CA TYR A 59 -17.65 4.71 -1.17
C TYR A 59 -18.26 5.65 -0.15
N GLU A 60 -18.31 5.20 1.10
CA GLU A 60 -18.76 5.97 2.24
C GLU A 60 -17.55 6.36 3.09
N ARG A 61 -17.53 7.60 3.57
CA ARG A 61 -16.51 8.01 4.54
C ARG A 61 -16.79 7.34 5.89
N ILE A 62 -15.75 6.84 6.53
CA ILE A 62 -15.84 6.23 7.87
C ILE A 62 -14.85 6.87 8.83
N SER A 63 -15.06 6.67 10.13
CA SER A 63 -14.14 7.12 11.17
C SER A 63 -12.94 6.18 11.30
N TRP A 64 -11.86 6.68 11.89
CA TRP A 64 -10.71 5.84 12.24
C TRP A 64 -11.07 4.78 13.29
N GLU A 65 -11.96 5.11 14.21
CA GLU A 65 -12.47 4.20 15.23
C GLU A 65 -13.17 3.00 14.59
N GLU A 66 -14.00 3.25 13.57
CA GLU A 66 -14.67 2.19 12.83
C GLU A 66 -13.65 1.31 12.06
N ILE A 67 -12.61 1.90 11.47
CA ILE A 67 -11.54 1.13 10.84
C ILE A 67 -10.86 0.21 11.84
N TYR A 68 -10.53 0.71 13.03
CA TYR A 68 -9.87 -0.11 14.05
C TYR A 68 -10.75 -1.27 14.49
N GLN A 69 -12.06 -1.09 14.61
CA GLN A 69 -13.00 -2.16 14.93
C GLN A 69 -13.07 -3.22 13.82
N ILE A 70 -13.10 -2.78 12.55
CA ILE A 70 -13.09 -3.68 11.39
C ILE A 70 -11.77 -4.46 11.37
N ALA A 71 -10.64 -3.79 11.54
CA ALA A 71 -9.32 -4.41 11.57
C ALA A 71 -9.17 -5.39 12.72
N GLU A 72 -9.59 -5.02 13.93
CA GLU A 72 -9.60 -5.92 15.08
C GLU A 72 -10.39 -7.21 14.79
N THR A 73 -11.58 -7.06 14.19
CA THR A 73 -12.40 -8.22 13.82
C THR A 73 -11.73 -9.07 12.75
N ALA A 74 -11.12 -8.45 11.74
CA ALA A 74 -10.40 -9.14 10.67
C ALA A 74 -9.16 -9.89 11.17
N PHE A 75 -8.46 -9.35 12.18
CA PHE A 75 -7.26 -9.98 12.76
C PHE A 75 -7.55 -11.01 13.85
N ARG A 76 -8.81 -11.27 14.20
CA ARG A 76 -9.20 -12.37 15.12
C ARG A 76 -9.08 -13.78 14.52
N HIS A 77 -8.52 -13.89 13.32
CA HIS A 77 -8.22 -15.18 12.71
C HIS A 77 -7.00 -15.86 13.36
N PRO A 78 -6.86 -17.20 13.24
CA PRO A 78 -5.65 -17.89 13.68
C PRO A 78 -4.40 -17.26 13.05
N PRO A 79 -3.29 -17.17 13.79
CA PRO A 79 -2.06 -16.49 13.34
C PRO A 79 -1.53 -16.99 11.99
N GLU A 80 -1.75 -18.27 11.69
CA GLU A 80 -1.32 -18.91 10.42
C GLU A 80 -2.05 -18.33 9.18
N ARG A 81 -3.16 -17.69 9.40
CA ARG A 81 -3.96 -17.04 8.34
C ARG A 81 -3.69 -15.55 8.22
N VAL A 82 -2.80 -15.00 9.03
CA VAL A 82 -2.41 -13.59 9.01
C VAL A 82 -1.04 -13.47 8.38
N ALA A 83 -0.95 -12.71 7.30
CA ALA A 83 0.31 -12.39 6.63
C ALA A 83 0.36 -10.92 6.29
N SER A 84 1.55 -10.37 6.17
CA SER A 84 1.76 -9.01 5.71
C SER A 84 2.77 -8.95 4.57
N TYR A 85 2.62 -7.94 3.75
CA TYR A 85 3.57 -7.57 2.71
C TYR A 85 3.94 -6.09 2.88
N SER A 86 5.23 -5.80 2.91
CA SER A 86 5.76 -4.45 3.00
C SER A 86 6.43 -4.03 1.71
N SER A 87 6.15 -2.82 1.25
CA SER A 87 6.84 -2.21 0.12
C SER A 87 8.17 -1.61 0.57
N GLY A 88 9.21 -1.68 -0.28
CA GLY A 88 10.47 -0.97 -0.08
C GLY A 88 10.35 0.56 -0.10
N ARG A 89 9.15 1.09 -0.39
CA ARG A 89 8.84 2.53 -0.31
C ARG A 89 8.27 2.96 1.05
N SER A 90 8.01 2.02 1.95
CA SER A 90 7.62 2.31 3.32
C SER A 90 8.77 2.93 4.09
N SER A 91 8.48 3.83 5.02
CA SER A 91 9.52 4.30 5.94
C SER A 91 9.98 3.17 6.86
N ASN A 92 11.19 3.26 7.39
CA ASN A 92 11.73 2.25 8.30
C ASN A 92 10.85 2.09 9.56
N GLU A 93 10.31 3.21 10.05
CA GLU A 93 9.42 3.24 11.21
C GLU A 93 8.11 2.51 10.92
N ALA A 94 7.50 2.75 9.76
CA ALA A 94 6.26 2.08 9.35
C ALA A 94 6.49 0.58 9.16
N ALA A 95 7.60 0.18 8.53
CA ALA A 95 7.96 -1.22 8.36
C ALA A 95 8.22 -1.92 9.70
N PHE A 96 8.89 -1.25 10.64
CA PHE A 96 9.12 -1.76 11.98
C PHE A 96 7.81 -1.96 12.75
N LEU A 97 6.92 -0.96 12.72
CA LEU A 97 5.62 -1.04 13.40
C LEU A 97 4.73 -2.16 12.80
N LEU A 98 4.74 -2.31 11.47
CA LEU A 98 4.04 -3.41 10.80
C LEU A 98 4.57 -4.76 11.27
N GLN A 99 5.90 -4.94 11.31
CA GLN A 99 6.54 -6.16 11.80
C GLN A 99 6.15 -6.45 13.25
N LEU A 100 6.19 -5.43 14.10
CA LEU A 100 5.83 -5.55 15.52
C LEU A 100 4.37 -5.97 15.68
N MET A 101 3.46 -5.34 14.92
CA MET A 101 2.04 -5.66 14.94
C MET A 101 1.77 -7.12 14.53
N ILE A 102 2.35 -7.57 13.41
CA ILE A 102 2.15 -8.95 12.90
C ILE A 102 2.68 -9.98 13.90
N ARG A 103 3.84 -9.73 14.52
CA ARG A 103 4.39 -10.60 15.57
C ARG A 103 3.55 -10.59 16.85
N ALA A 104 2.98 -9.44 17.22
CA ALA A 104 2.06 -9.35 18.35
C ALA A 104 0.76 -10.14 18.12
N LEU A 105 0.32 -10.27 16.86
CA LEU A 105 -0.78 -11.15 16.45
C LEU A 105 -0.39 -12.65 16.43
N GLY A 106 0.85 -12.99 16.75
CA GLY A 106 1.35 -14.37 16.78
C GLY A 106 1.79 -14.91 15.43
N SER A 107 1.78 -14.09 14.37
CA SER A 107 2.22 -14.49 13.03
C SER A 107 3.67 -14.08 12.76
N ASN A 108 4.36 -14.84 11.92
CA ASN A 108 5.68 -14.49 11.39
C ASN A 108 5.70 -14.49 9.84
N HIS A 109 4.54 -14.44 9.22
CA HIS A 109 4.41 -14.35 7.77
C HIS A 109 4.62 -12.91 7.32
N LEU A 110 5.89 -12.53 7.20
CA LEU A 110 6.36 -11.19 6.85
C LEU A 110 7.11 -11.28 5.54
N ALA A 111 6.46 -10.87 4.46
CA ALA A 111 7.09 -10.76 3.15
C ALA A 111 7.36 -9.29 2.82
N ASP A 112 8.44 -9.04 2.11
CA ASP A 112 8.75 -7.72 1.57
C ASP A 112 9.10 -7.77 0.08
N CYS A 113 9.23 -6.61 -0.54
CA CYS A 113 9.56 -6.53 -1.95
C CYS A 113 10.99 -7.00 -2.25
N SER A 114 11.91 -6.90 -1.29
CA SER A 114 13.31 -7.32 -1.47
C SER A 114 13.42 -8.83 -1.53
N ASP A 115 12.67 -9.55 -0.71
CA ASP A 115 12.62 -11.01 -0.72
C ASP A 115 12.11 -11.55 -2.07
N LEU A 116 11.14 -10.87 -2.66
CA LEU A 116 10.53 -11.29 -3.93
C LEU A 116 11.30 -10.84 -5.17
N CYS A 117 12.08 -9.77 -5.09
CA CYS A 117 12.76 -9.14 -6.21
C CYS A 117 14.29 -9.32 -6.15
N HIS A 118 14.90 -8.82 -5.09
CA HIS A 118 16.36 -8.74 -4.98
C HIS A 118 17.02 -10.06 -4.61
N VAL A 119 16.40 -10.86 -3.72
CA VAL A 119 16.97 -12.16 -3.31
C VAL A 119 17.05 -13.10 -4.50
N PRO A 120 16.01 -13.33 -5.31
CA PRO A 120 16.11 -14.16 -6.52
C PRO A 120 17.14 -13.65 -7.51
N SER A 121 17.21 -12.32 -7.72
CA SER A 121 18.21 -11.71 -8.62
C SER A 121 19.64 -11.94 -8.11
N THR A 122 19.86 -11.78 -6.82
CA THR A 122 21.16 -12.01 -6.19
C THR A 122 21.60 -13.46 -6.33
N VAL A 123 20.68 -14.40 -6.10
CA VAL A 123 20.96 -15.85 -6.28
C VAL A 123 21.33 -16.14 -7.73
N GLY A 124 20.50 -15.71 -8.69
CA GLY A 124 20.73 -15.93 -10.11
C GLY A 124 22.04 -15.32 -10.60
N LEU A 125 22.35 -14.10 -10.20
CA LEU A 125 23.63 -13.44 -10.56
C LEU A 125 24.83 -14.17 -9.96
N LYS A 126 24.72 -14.62 -8.72
CA LYS A 126 25.79 -15.35 -8.04
C LYS A 126 26.07 -16.70 -8.71
N GLU A 127 25.03 -17.42 -9.11
CA GLU A 127 25.16 -18.69 -9.82
C GLU A 127 25.74 -18.52 -11.24
N MET A 128 25.30 -17.47 -11.96
CA MET A 128 25.72 -17.25 -13.35
C MET A 128 27.08 -16.57 -13.48
N PHE A 129 27.39 -15.61 -12.61
CA PHE A 129 28.53 -14.72 -12.74
C PHE A 129 29.47 -14.72 -11.50
N GLY A 130 29.14 -15.48 -10.48
CA GLY A 130 29.92 -15.53 -9.24
C GLY A 130 29.79 -14.28 -8.34
N SER A 131 28.99 -13.28 -8.73
CA SER A 131 28.74 -12.05 -7.97
C SER A 131 27.26 -11.83 -7.79
N GLY A 132 26.81 -11.60 -6.55
CA GLY A 132 25.42 -11.31 -6.22
C GLY A 132 25.05 -9.82 -6.25
N THR A 133 25.97 -8.94 -6.61
CA THR A 133 25.71 -7.49 -6.72
C THR A 133 25.70 -7.06 -8.18
N SER A 134 24.59 -6.44 -8.60
CA SER A 134 24.57 -5.62 -9.80
C SER A 134 25.10 -4.22 -9.44
N MET A 135 25.99 -3.72 -10.24
CA MET A 135 26.39 -2.30 -10.19
C MET A 135 25.37 -1.45 -10.92
#